data_d626894c3807cdd8460f39add854d805
#
_entry.id   d626894c3807cdd8460f39add854d805
#
_cell.length_a   1.000
_cell.length_b   1.000
_cell.length_c   1.000
_cell.angle_alpha   90.00
_cell.angle_beta   90.00
_cell.angle_gamma   90.00
#
_symmetry.space_group_name_H-M   'P 1'
#
loop_
_entity.id
_entity.type
_entity.pdbx_description
1 polymer ?
#
loop_
_entity_poly.entity_id
_entity_poly.type
_entity_poly.pdbx_seq_one_letter_code
_entity_poly.pdbx_strand_id
1 'polypeptide(L)'
;MKFCDKVKKERRAKGLTQQQFADMLGVSLRTITNYEKGESYPKQREIYGKMAEILGVDINYLLTENEEFYIRANEKYGATGAQQAKALMQEVTGLFA
;
A
#
# COMPACT_ATOMS: atom_id res chain seq x y z
N MET A 1 4.39 -8.07 -6.34
CA MET A 1 3.97 -8.65 -5.06
C MET A 1 2.52 -8.30 -4.81
N LYS A 2 1.75 -9.27 -4.39
CA LYS A 2 0.31 -9.04 -4.16
C LYS A 2 0.07 -8.35 -2.82
N PHE A 3 -1.09 -7.74 -2.70
CA PHE A 3 -1.48 -7.05 -1.46
C PHE A 3 -1.31 -7.95 -0.24
N CYS A 4 -1.77 -9.19 -0.32
CA CYS A 4 -1.69 -10.10 0.82
C CYS A 4 -0.25 -10.34 1.24
N ASP A 5 0.64 -10.44 0.28
CA ASP A 5 2.06 -10.67 0.58
C ASP A 5 2.71 -9.42 1.16
N LYS A 6 2.32 -8.24 0.65
CA LYS A 6 2.85 -6.99 1.15
C LYS A 6 2.47 -6.76 2.60
N VAL A 7 1.22 -7.01 2.93
CA VAL A 7 0.73 -6.82 4.30
C VAL A 7 1.48 -7.74 5.24
N LYS A 8 1.59 -9.02 4.87
CA LYS A 8 2.28 -9.99 5.71
C LYS A 8 3.75 -9.61 5.91
N LYS A 9 4.40 -9.23 4.82
CA LYS A 9 5.82 -8.89 4.88
C LYS A 9 6.05 -7.67 5.78
N GLU A 10 5.27 -6.63 5.58
CA GLU A 10 5.47 -5.39 6.33
C GLU A 10 5.08 -5.55 7.79
N ARG A 11 4.03 -6.34 8.05
CA ARG A 11 3.64 -6.63 9.43
C ARG A 11 4.78 -7.32 10.16
N ARG A 12 5.38 -8.33 9.52
CA ARG A 12 6.48 -9.06 10.13
C ARG A 12 7.71 -8.18 10.32
N ALA A 13 7.95 -7.30 9.36
CA ALA A 13 9.08 -6.39 9.46
C ALA A 13 8.94 -5.44 10.64
N LYS A 14 7.69 -5.15 11.05
CA LYS A 14 7.44 -4.31 12.20
C LYS A 14 7.40 -5.13 13.51
N GLY A 15 7.55 -6.44 13.41
CA GLY A 15 7.52 -7.29 14.58
C GLY A 15 6.14 -7.46 15.19
N LEU A 16 5.09 -7.26 14.40
CA LEU A 16 3.73 -7.35 14.92
C LEU A 16 3.14 -8.74 14.65
N THR A 17 2.41 -9.25 15.64
CA THR A 17 1.61 -10.45 15.40
C THR A 17 0.36 -10.04 14.65
N GLN A 18 -0.34 -11.01 14.10
CA GLN A 18 -1.60 -10.74 13.41
C GLN A 18 -2.61 -10.11 14.37
N GLN A 19 -2.63 -10.58 15.61
CA GLN A 19 -3.57 -10.05 16.60
C GLN A 19 -3.22 -8.60 16.96
N GLN A 20 -1.95 -8.31 17.12
CA GLN A 20 -1.53 -6.94 17.42
C GLN A 20 -1.90 -6.00 16.30
N PHE A 21 -1.68 -6.43 15.07
CA PHE A 21 -2.01 -5.61 13.91
C PHE A 21 -3.53 -5.41 13.82
N ALA A 22 -4.30 -6.48 14.06
CA ALA A 22 -5.76 -6.38 14.06
C ALA A 22 -6.23 -5.38 15.10
N ASP A 23 -5.66 -5.45 16.31
CA ASP A 23 -6.04 -4.53 17.38
C ASP A 23 -5.71 -3.09 17.01
N MET A 24 -4.55 -2.85 16.44
CA MET A 24 -4.14 -1.51 16.06
C MET A 24 -5.00 -0.94 14.94
N LEU A 25 -5.42 -1.82 14.03
CA LEU A 25 -6.23 -1.41 12.90
C LEU A 25 -7.71 -1.30 13.26
N GLY A 26 -8.11 -1.93 14.36
CA GLY A 26 -9.50 -1.89 14.80
C GLY A 26 -10.38 -2.90 14.09
N VAL A 27 -9.80 -4.02 13.68
CA VAL A 27 -10.57 -5.08 13.00
C VAL A 27 -10.32 -6.40 13.73
N SER A 28 -11.07 -7.44 13.35
CA SER A 28 -10.91 -8.74 13.97
C SER A 28 -9.69 -9.46 13.45
N LEU A 29 -9.20 -10.41 14.23
CA LEU A 29 -8.10 -11.26 13.81
C LEU A 29 -8.45 -11.98 12.51
N ARG A 30 -9.69 -12.43 12.38
CA ARG A 30 -10.13 -13.12 11.17
C ARG A 30 -9.99 -12.23 9.95
N THR A 31 -10.29 -10.94 10.09
CA THR A 31 -10.17 -10.00 9.00
C THR A 31 -8.71 -9.91 8.54
N ILE A 32 -7.77 -9.80 9.47
CA ILE A 32 -6.35 -9.76 9.12
C ILE A 32 -5.93 -11.06 8.46
N THR A 33 -6.37 -12.18 9.01
CA THR A 33 -6.04 -13.48 8.44
C THR A 33 -6.51 -13.58 6.99
N ASN A 34 -7.73 -13.11 6.73
CA ASN A 34 -8.28 -13.13 5.37
C ASN A 34 -7.52 -12.22 4.44
N TYR A 35 -7.12 -11.04 4.91
CA TYR A 35 -6.31 -10.13 4.09
C TYR A 35 -4.99 -10.80 3.71
N GLU A 36 -4.35 -11.48 4.66
CA GLU A 36 -3.04 -12.08 4.42
C GLU A 36 -3.12 -13.38 3.62
N LYS A 37 -4.29 -13.98 3.55
CA LYS A 37 -4.49 -15.15 2.70
C LYS A 37 -4.90 -14.76 1.28
N GLY A 38 -5.22 -13.51 1.07
CA GLY A 38 -5.69 -13.06 -0.23
C GLY A 38 -7.16 -13.37 -0.47
N GLU A 39 -7.91 -13.65 0.60
CA GLU A 39 -9.32 -13.98 0.48
C GLU A 39 -10.23 -12.77 0.52
N SER A 40 -9.73 -11.65 1.00
CA SER A 40 -10.50 -10.41 1.00
C SER A 40 -9.56 -9.21 1.00
N TYR A 41 -10.14 -8.06 0.72
CA TYR A 41 -9.41 -6.79 0.68
C TYR A 41 -10.19 -5.78 1.50
N PRO A 42 -9.52 -4.75 2.04
CA PRO A 42 -10.25 -3.68 2.70
C PRO A 42 -11.24 -3.06 1.75
N LYS A 43 -12.43 -2.75 2.25
CA LYS A 43 -13.48 -2.20 1.42
C LYS A 43 -13.49 -0.68 1.38
N GLN A 44 -12.76 -0.05 2.29
CA GLN A 44 -12.72 1.39 2.39
C GLN A 44 -11.28 1.87 2.32
N ARG A 45 -11.10 3.00 1.64
CA ARG A 45 -9.77 3.57 1.51
C ARG A 45 -9.15 3.93 2.86
N GLU A 46 -9.98 4.32 3.81
CA GLU A 46 -9.48 4.66 5.14
C GLU A 46 -8.71 3.52 5.80
N ILE A 47 -9.13 2.29 5.54
CA ILE A 47 -8.44 1.14 6.09
C ILE A 47 -7.04 1.01 5.51
N TYR A 48 -6.91 1.25 4.19
CA TYR A 48 -5.59 1.24 3.56
C TYR A 48 -4.70 2.33 4.16
N GLY A 49 -5.28 3.51 4.41
CA GLY A 49 -4.53 4.60 5.01
C GLY A 49 -4.03 4.27 6.40
N LYS A 50 -4.89 3.64 7.22
CA LYS A 50 -4.49 3.23 8.56
C LYS A 50 -3.43 2.15 8.52
N MET A 51 -3.58 1.20 7.60
CA MET A 51 -2.58 0.15 7.45
C MET A 51 -1.23 0.75 7.07
N ALA A 52 -1.23 1.67 6.12
CA ALA A 52 0.00 2.30 5.67
C ALA A 52 0.67 3.05 6.82
N GLU A 53 -0.12 3.71 7.63
CA GLU A 53 0.38 4.45 8.77
C GLU A 53 1.00 3.52 9.80
N ILE A 54 0.30 2.45 10.15
CA ILE A 54 0.78 1.49 11.12
C ILE A 54 2.05 0.80 10.63
N LEU A 55 2.07 0.45 9.35
CA LEU A 55 3.20 -0.27 8.77
C LEU A 55 4.35 0.64 8.35
N GLY A 56 4.10 1.95 8.32
CA GLY A 56 5.14 2.90 7.95
C GLY A 56 5.50 2.84 6.47
N VAL A 57 4.51 2.58 5.62
CA VAL A 57 4.74 2.51 4.18
C VAL A 57 3.82 3.48 3.47
N ASP A 58 4.12 3.75 2.20
CA ASP A 58 3.29 4.60 1.37
C ASP A 58 1.99 3.88 1.06
N ILE A 59 0.87 4.59 1.15
CA ILE A 59 -0.43 3.99 0.87
C ILE A 59 -0.49 3.45 -0.56
N ASN A 60 0.19 4.12 -1.49
CA ASN A 60 0.20 3.66 -2.88
C ASN A 60 0.85 2.30 -3.03
N TYR A 61 1.83 2.01 -2.19
CA TYR A 61 2.47 0.71 -2.18
C TYR A 61 1.44 -0.39 -1.90
N LEU A 62 0.50 -0.11 -0.99
CA LEU A 62 -0.53 -1.09 -0.66
C LEU A 62 -1.64 -1.15 -1.70
N LEU A 63 -1.88 -0.04 -2.39
CA LEU A 63 -2.97 0.03 -3.35
C LEU A 63 -2.65 -0.61 -4.69
N THR A 64 -1.37 -0.82 -4.99
CA THR A 64 -0.99 -1.45 -6.25
C THR A 64 -0.81 -2.94 -6.03
N GLU A 65 -1.25 -3.73 -7.01
CA GLU A 65 -1.24 -5.17 -6.85
C GLU A 65 0.14 -5.76 -7.04
N ASN A 66 0.95 -5.20 -7.93
CA ASN A 66 2.29 -5.71 -8.13
C ASN A 66 3.27 -4.59 -8.41
N GLU A 67 4.52 -4.85 -8.08
CA GLU A 67 5.57 -3.85 -8.22
C GLU A 67 5.86 -3.48 -9.66
N GLU A 68 5.73 -4.44 -10.53
CA GLU A 68 6.00 -4.19 -11.93
C GLU A 68 5.05 -3.15 -12.49
N PHE A 69 3.78 -3.25 -12.12
CA PHE A 69 2.79 -2.29 -12.55
C PHE A 69 3.12 -0.89 -12.00
N TYR A 70 3.51 -0.85 -10.74
CA TYR A 70 3.84 0.42 -10.10
C TYR A 70 5.03 1.10 -10.78
N ILE A 71 6.05 0.33 -11.08
CA ILE A 71 7.23 0.84 -11.76
C ILE A 71 6.88 1.37 -13.14
N ARG A 72 6.06 0.65 -13.88
CA ARG A 72 5.64 1.09 -15.20
C ARG A 72 4.85 2.38 -15.12
N ALA A 73 3.99 2.51 -14.15
CA ALA A 73 3.19 3.71 -13.99
C ALA A 73 4.11 4.90 -13.71
N ASN A 74 5.11 4.71 -12.87
CA ASN A 74 6.05 5.78 -12.58
C ASN A 74 6.86 6.18 -13.80
N GLU A 75 7.29 5.22 -14.57
CA GLU A 75 8.05 5.50 -15.78
C GLU A 75 7.22 6.27 -16.78
N LYS A 76 5.95 5.97 -16.84
CA LYS A 76 5.09 6.62 -17.80
C LYS A 76 4.75 8.04 -17.42
N TYR A 77 4.56 8.30 -16.16
CA TYR A 77 4.11 9.59 -15.73
C TYR A 77 5.09 10.42 -14.95
N GLY A 78 6.14 9.89 -14.61
CA GLY A 78 6.94 10.57 -13.79
C GLY A 78 8.22 10.84 -14.10
N ALA A 79 8.77 11.04 -14.00
CA ALA A 79 9.65 11.17 -13.96
C ALA A 79 10.34 11.78 -14.15
N THR A 80 10.36 12.15 -14.56
CA THR A 80 11.01 12.59 -14.70
C THR A 80 11.30 12.86 -14.30
N GLY A 81 10.94 12.73 -14.24
CA GLY A 81 11.01 12.67 -13.75
C GLY A 81 11.11 12.76 -13.03
N ALA A 82 11.30 12.53 -12.76
CA ALA A 82 11.26 12.65 -11.81
C ALA A 82 10.86 13.69 -11.58
N GLN A 83 10.64 14.21 -12.00
CA GLN A 83 10.07 14.99 -11.98
C GLN A 83 9.06 14.91 -12.50
N GLN A 84 8.45 14.36 -12.85
CA GLN A 84 7.33 14.19 -13.16
C GLN A 84 6.59 13.43 -12.52
N ALA A 85 7.02 12.76 -12.06
CA ALA A 85 6.19 12.10 -11.24
C ALA A 85 5.74 12.94 -10.30
N LYS A 86 6.23 13.82 -10.07
CA LYS A 86 5.74 14.68 -9.25
C LYS A 86 4.89 15.40 -9.96
N ALA A 87 4.95 15.36 -11.20
CA ALA A 87 3.97 16.01 -11.83
C ALA A 87 2.78 15.23 -11.77
N LEU A 88 2.75 14.09 -11.51
CA LEU A 88 1.64 13.40 -11.41
C LEU A 88 1.16 13.59 -10.24
N MET A 89 1.88 13.84 -9.54
CA MET A 89 1.64 14.16 -8.44
C MET A 89 1.81 15.43 -8.47
N GLN A 90 2.18 16.02 -9.34
CA GLN A 90 2.33 17.10 -9.64
C GLN A 90 2.26 17.29 -10.93
N GLU A 91 1.88 16.81 -11.82
CA GLU A 91 1.52 16.79 -12.82
C GLU A 91 0.64 16.53 -12.97
N VAL A 92 0.51 16.40 -12.54
CA VAL A 92 0.14 16.11 -12.52
C VAL A 92 0.26 16.68 -12.12
N THR A 93 0.67 17.48 -11.86
CA THR A 93 1.14 17.80 -11.71
C THR A 93 1.73 18.18 -12.25
N GLY A 94 1.71 18.52 -12.84
CA GLY A 94 2.10 18.36 -13.36
C GLY A 94 2.70 18.19 -14.03
N LEU A 95 2.58 18.44 -14.24
CA LEU A 95 2.89 17.79 -14.58
C LEU A 95 3.72 18.03 -14.78
N PHE A 96 4.01 18.43 -14.62
CA PHE A 96 4.66 18.29 -14.45
C PHE A 96 5.45 18.51 -14.70
N ALA A 97 5.66 18.85 -14.81
CA ALA A 97 6.13 18.67 -14.99
C ALA A 97 6.30 18.54 -14.94
#